data_3a64512f525b7ae809c4e19420833251
#
_entry.id   3a64512f525b7ae809c4e19420833251
#
_cell.length_a   1.000
_cell.length_b   1.000
_cell.length_c   1.000
_cell.angle_alpha   90.00
_cell.angle_beta   90.00
_cell.angle_gamma   90.00
#
_symmetry.space_group_name_H-M   'P 1'
#
loop_
_entity.id
_entity.type
_entity.pdbx_description
1 polymer ?
#
loop_
_entity_poly.entity_id
_entity_poly.type
_entity_poly.pdbx_seq_one_letter_code
_entity_poly.pdbx_strand_id
1 'polypeptide(L)'
;DHLALIAKLRQLYDLGVRSLGVYWDDVAPGGAELGLAHGLGVAAAAAGLPADVRWMTCGTDYATAVVTPYLAAFAAHLPPGVPIAWTGPDITSPKIPAQVARELTDALGHPLLLCDNWPVNDLGCASQLHLGPAPARDPDLRDAVAGIGFNAMGLPLASRSALELGLRHWNNPEEDRELAWREVVAGVPGLSPIARACRSWVDEPGPDSELLSWVAPALTGDDRLLDHLDAGCRSELSPELAAELEPWLASWEAEAWVMTWVLRTLRGETPEGDLQLSSDWLGLHHRPAQVFGTRLALYGRSFRLAHRLLPHPEGIVRGENLTDLLIRQSLEGLLTQAE
;
A
#
# COMPACT_ATOMS: atom_id res chain seq x y z
N ASP A 1 -10.26 1.21 34.34
CA ASP A 1 -9.64 0.78 35.62
C ASP A 1 -8.12 0.79 35.48
N HIS A 2 -7.49 1.86 36.01
CA HIS A 2 -6.04 2.06 35.91
C HIS A 2 -5.26 0.97 36.65
N LEU A 3 -5.82 0.35 37.68
CA LEU A 3 -5.13 -0.73 38.43
C LEU A 3 -4.94 -1.98 37.58
N ALA A 4 -5.94 -2.34 36.76
CA ALA A 4 -5.84 -3.47 35.85
C ALA A 4 -4.80 -3.20 34.76
N LEU A 5 -4.77 -1.98 34.18
CA LEU A 5 -3.76 -1.55 33.22
C LEU A 5 -2.34 -1.64 33.83
N ILE A 6 -2.13 -1.06 35.02
CA ILE A 6 -0.84 -1.08 35.72
C ILE A 6 -0.40 -2.54 35.98
N ALA A 7 -1.31 -3.39 36.44
CA ALA A 7 -1.01 -4.79 36.70
C ALA A 7 -0.56 -5.54 35.43
N LYS A 8 -1.22 -5.28 34.30
CA LYS A 8 -0.84 -5.85 32.99
C LYS A 8 0.53 -5.37 32.53
N LEU A 9 0.80 -4.08 32.61
CA LEU A 9 2.09 -3.51 32.22
C LEU A 9 3.23 -3.97 33.15
N ARG A 10 2.94 -4.16 34.46
CA ARG A 10 3.89 -4.74 35.42
C ARG A 10 4.30 -6.16 35.00
N GLN A 11 3.38 -6.99 34.59
CA GLN A 11 3.71 -8.33 34.06
C GLN A 11 4.69 -8.28 32.90
N LEU A 12 4.51 -7.33 31.97
CA LEU A 12 5.44 -7.15 30.84
C LEU A 12 6.81 -6.66 31.31
N TYR A 13 6.83 -5.73 32.26
CA TYR A 13 8.07 -5.26 32.86
C TYR A 13 8.85 -6.39 33.56
N ASP A 14 8.16 -7.23 34.32
CA ASP A 14 8.77 -8.36 35.02
C ASP A 14 9.34 -9.43 34.07
N LEU A 15 8.80 -9.51 32.83
CA LEU A 15 9.32 -10.31 31.73
C LEU A 15 10.54 -9.66 31.03
N GLY A 16 10.97 -8.48 31.46
CA GLY A 16 12.14 -7.80 30.91
C GLY A 16 11.83 -6.69 29.89
N VAL A 17 10.56 -6.40 29.57
CA VAL A 17 10.18 -5.30 28.67
C VAL A 17 10.50 -3.96 29.33
N ARG A 18 11.16 -3.06 28.57
CA ARG A 18 11.57 -1.72 29.06
C ARG A 18 11.04 -0.59 28.18
N SER A 19 10.34 -0.91 27.09
CA SER A 19 9.64 0.08 26.27
C SER A 19 8.18 -0.33 26.19
N LEU A 20 7.30 0.53 26.67
CA LEU A 20 5.87 0.24 26.77
C LEU A 20 5.05 1.35 26.09
N GLY A 21 3.95 0.96 25.48
CA GLY A 21 2.99 1.88 24.89
C GLY A 21 1.57 1.62 25.40
N VAL A 22 0.80 2.69 25.55
CA VAL A 22 -0.65 2.63 25.79
C VAL A 22 -1.33 3.34 24.63
N TYR A 23 -2.15 2.62 23.90
CA TYR A 23 -2.78 3.05 22.65
C TYR A 23 -4.29 3.14 22.84
N TRP A 24 -4.88 4.25 22.36
CA TRP A 24 -6.31 4.56 22.41
C TRP A 24 -6.85 4.88 21.00
N ASP A 25 -6.21 4.31 19.98
CA ASP A 25 -6.46 4.61 18.57
C ASP A 25 -7.89 4.22 18.13
N ASP A 26 -8.25 2.96 18.21
CA ASP A 26 -9.50 2.43 17.66
C ASP A 26 -10.67 2.44 18.67
N VAL A 27 -10.82 3.53 19.40
CA VAL A 27 -12.00 3.75 20.27
C VAL A 27 -12.92 4.82 19.70
N ALA A 28 -14.16 4.86 20.18
CA ALA A 28 -15.12 5.86 19.72
C ALA A 28 -14.59 7.28 19.94
N PRO A 29 -14.68 8.18 18.92
CA PRO A 29 -14.24 9.56 19.05
C PRO A 29 -14.92 10.27 20.24
N GLY A 30 -14.17 11.15 20.92
CA GLY A 30 -14.66 11.93 22.04
C GLY A 30 -13.98 13.29 22.12
N GLY A 31 -14.50 14.12 23.02
CA GLY A 31 -13.96 15.47 23.25
C GLY A 31 -12.89 15.51 24.36
N ALA A 32 -12.74 16.70 24.95
CA ALA A 32 -11.74 16.96 26.01
C ALA A 32 -11.85 16.02 27.23
N GLU A 33 -13.05 15.61 27.61
CA GLU A 33 -13.24 14.69 28.76
C GLU A 33 -12.61 13.32 28.49
N LEU A 34 -12.75 12.79 27.29
CA LEU A 34 -12.11 11.54 26.88
C LEU A 34 -10.58 11.71 26.84
N GLY A 35 -10.11 12.81 26.24
CA GLY A 35 -8.67 13.13 26.20
C GLY A 35 -8.06 13.19 27.61
N LEU A 36 -8.72 13.87 28.54
CA LEU A 36 -8.33 13.91 29.94
C LEU A 36 -8.25 12.49 30.56
N ALA A 37 -9.29 11.67 30.36
CA ALA A 37 -9.34 10.33 30.94
C ALA A 37 -8.20 9.43 30.40
N HIS A 38 -7.91 9.51 29.11
CA HIS A 38 -6.83 8.77 28.46
C HIS A 38 -5.46 9.26 28.91
N GLY A 39 -5.22 10.58 28.97
CA GLY A 39 -3.97 11.17 29.46
C GLY A 39 -3.67 10.77 30.90
N LEU A 40 -4.68 10.85 31.79
CA LEU A 40 -4.56 10.39 33.17
C LEU A 40 -4.29 8.87 33.26
N GLY A 41 -4.83 8.07 32.34
CA GLY A 41 -4.55 6.64 32.25
C GLY A 41 -3.08 6.34 31.97
N VAL A 42 -2.48 7.08 31.04
CA VAL A 42 -1.04 6.96 30.74
C VAL A 42 -0.19 7.44 31.91
N ALA A 43 -0.55 8.58 32.52
CA ALA A 43 0.14 9.11 33.69
C ALA A 43 0.12 8.13 34.88
N ALA A 44 -1.04 7.53 35.14
CA ALA A 44 -1.18 6.52 36.19
C ALA A 44 -0.34 5.27 35.92
N ALA A 45 -0.32 4.81 34.65
CA ALA A 45 0.52 3.68 34.24
C ALA A 45 2.02 4.00 34.44
N ALA A 46 2.45 5.19 34.04
CA ALA A 46 3.84 5.63 34.20
C ALA A 46 4.23 5.75 35.67
N ALA A 47 3.37 6.31 36.51
CA ALA A 47 3.60 6.40 37.98
C ALA A 47 3.60 5.04 38.67
N GLY A 48 2.88 4.05 38.14
CA GLY A 48 2.78 2.70 38.68
C GLY A 48 3.92 1.76 38.30
N LEU A 49 4.85 2.17 37.43
CA LEU A 49 5.98 1.36 36.95
C LEU A 49 7.33 2.01 37.31
N PRO A 50 8.44 1.24 37.26
CA PRO A 50 9.78 1.79 37.47
C PRO A 50 10.18 2.85 36.47
N ALA A 51 11.04 3.78 36.89
CA ALA A 51 11.44 4.94 36.09
C ALA A 51 12.32 4.63 34.86
N ASP A 52 12.82 3.39 34.74
CA ASP A 52 13.60 2.93 33.58
C ASP A 52 12.73 2.50 32.38
N VAL A 53 11.42 2.57 32.52
CA VAL A 53 10.48 2.32 31.39
C VAL A 53 10.47 3.51 30.45
N ARG A 54 10.69 3.23 29.17
CA ARG A 54 10.50 4.20 28.08
C ARG A 54 9.06 4.12 27.60
N TRP A 55 8.42 5.26 27.52
CA TRP A 55 7.00 5.37 27.19
C TRP A 55 6.78 5.90 25.78
N MET A 56 5.72 5.44 25.16
CA MET A 56 5.07 6.04 24.00
C MET A 56 3.56 5.90 24.16
N THR A 57 2.79 6.69 23.44
CA THR A 57 1.32 6.59 23.49
C THR A 57 0.69 6.99 22.17
N CYS A 58 -0.54 6.54 21.94
CA CYS A 58 -1.38 6.95 20.84
C CYS A 58 -2.71 7.46 21.38
N GLY A 59 -3.13 8.63 20.94
CA GLY A 59 -4.47 9.15 21.23
C GLY A 59 -5.48 8.71 20.16
N THR A 60 -6.76 8.91 20.41
CA THR A 60 -7.84 8.62 19.43
C THR A 60 -7.74 9.49 18.19
N ASP A 61 -7.34 10.76 18.34
CA ASP A 61 -7.19 11.72 17.23
C ASP A 61 -5.74 11.69 16.68
N TYR A 62 -5.25 10.51 16.31
CA TYR A 62 -3.88 10.28 15.84
C TYR A 62 -3.65 10.72 14.38
N ALA A 63 -4.71 10.95 13.60
CA ALA A 63 -4.68 11.34 12.21
C ALA A 63 -5.29 12.75 12.04
N THR A 64 -4.47 13.77 12.18
CA THR A 64 -4.96 15.16 12.16
C THR A 64 -3.85 16.15 11.82
N ALA A 65 -4.23 17.28 11.21
CA ALA A 65 -3.35 18.43 10.97
C ALA A 65 -3.53 19.54 12.01
N VAL A 66 -4.42 19.38 12.99
CA VAL A 66 -4.75 20.43 13.96
C VAL A 66 -4.86 19.86 15.38
N VAL A 67 -4.65 20.71 16.38
CA VAL A 67 -4.88 20.35 17.78
C VAL A 67 -6.38 20.33 18.04
N THR A 68 -6.92 19.14 18.27
CA THR A 68 -8.32 18.96 18.68
C THR A 68 -8.50 19.20 20.18
N PRO A 69 -9.73 19.48 20.68
CA PRO A 69 -10.01 19.53 22.11
C PRO A 69 -9.61 18.23 22.84
N TYR A 70 -9.73 17.08 22.18
CA TYR A 70 -9.27 15.79 22.69
C TYR A 70 -7.74 15.80 22.89
N LEU A 71 -6.98 16.11 21.83
CA LEU A 71 -5.51 16.10 21.87
C LEU A 71 -4.95 17.09 22.87
N ALA A 72 -5.52 18.30 22.97
CA ALA A 72 -5.12 19.28 23.94
C ALA A 72 -5.26 18.76 25.38
N ALA A 73 -6.41 18.16 25.72
CA ALA A 73 -6.65 17.59 27.03
C ALA A 73 -5.82 16.33 27.30
N PHE A 74 -5.60 15.49 26.27
CA PHE A 74 -4.77 14.30 26.36
C PHE A 74 -3.31 14.67 26.67
N ALA A 75 -2.71 15.51 25.87
CA ALA A 75 -1.31 15.92 26.01
C ALA A 75 -1.04 16.64 27.34
N ALA A 76 -1.95 17.51 27.78
CA ALA A 76 -1.80 18.23 29.06
C ALA A 76 -1.67 17.32 30.30
N HIS A 77 -2.02 16.04 30.19
CA HIS A 77 -1.99 15.08 31.30
C HIS A 77 -0.98 13.95 31.12
N LEU A 78 -0.23 13.95 30.01
CA LEU A 78 0.85 12.97 29.79
C LEU A 78 2.08 13.30 30.66
N PRO A 79 2.87 12.30 31.04
CA PRO A 79 4.18 12.54 31.62
C PRO A 79 5.07 13.30 30.61
N PRO A 80 5.91 14.24 31.07
CA PRO A 80 6.74 15.05 30.20
C PRO A 80 7.61 14.22 29.26
N GLY A 81 7.67 14.60 27.98
CA GLY A 81 8.53 14.00 26.99
C GLY A 81 8.06 12.65 26.43
N VAL A 82 6.88 12.17 26.81
CA VAL A 82 6.30 10.96 26.21
C VAL A 82 5.93 11.25 24.75
N PRO A 83 6.49 10.51 23.77
CA PRO A 83 6.11 10.68 22.37
C PRO A 83 4.66 10.26 22.11
N ILE A 84 3.97 11.05 21.29
CA ILE A 84 2.60 10.77 20.83
C ILE A 84 2.66 10.22 19.42
N ALA A 85 2.12 9.03 19.19
CA ALA A 85 2.00 8.44 17.87
C ALA A 85 1.04 9.25 16.99
N TRP A 86 1.45 9.49 15.75
CA TRP A 86 0.75 10.30 14.76
C TRP A 86 0.96 9.73 13.36
N THR A 87 -0.09 9.61 12.57
CA THR A 87 -0.01 9.01 11.21
C THR A 87 0.12 10.06 10.10
N GLY A 88 0.14 11.34 10.48
CA GLY A 88 0.03 12.44 9.55
C GLY A 88 -1.35 13.10 9.60
N PRO A 89 -1.64 14.00 8.64
CA PRO A 89 -2.96 14.65 8.55
C PRO A 89 -4.14 13.69 8.40
N ASP A 90 -3.90 12.52 7.80
CA ASP A 90 -4.88 11.48 7.54
C ASP A 90 -4.40 10.13 8.11
N ILE A 91 -5.31 9.14 8.18
CA ILE A 91 -4.98 7.77 8.60
C ILE A 91 -3.92 7.18 7.66
N THR A 92 -4.15 7.31 6.35
CA THR A 92 -3.22 6.94 5.28
C THR A 92 -2.84 8.23 4.55
N SER A 93 -1.85 8.94 5.06
CA SER A 93 -1.49 10.27 4.57
C SER A 93 -0.76 10.20 3.23
N PRO A 94 -1.30 10.77 2.13
CA PRO A 94 -0.57 10.90 0.87
C PRO A 94 0.68 11.77 1.04
N LYS A 95 0.55 12.83 1.85
CA LYS A 95 1.65 13.75 2.19
C LYS A 95 1.69 13.99 3.69
N ILE A 96 2.90 14.05 4.23
CA ILE A 96 3.15 14.34 5.65
C ILE A 96 4.08 15.55 5.74
N PRO A 97 3.53 16.78 5.86
CA PRO A 97 4.34 17.99 5.92
C PRO A 97 5.07 18.12 7.27
N ALA A 98 6.37 18.41 7.23
CA ALA A 98 7.17 18.66 8.43
C ALA A 98 6.67 19.85 9.24
N GLN A 99 6.12 20.85 8.57
CA GLN A 99 5.54 22.05 9.23
C GLN A 99 4.38 21.66 10.16
N VAL A 100 3.47 20.78 9.71
CA VAL A 100 2.34 20.29 10.53
C VAL A 100 2.86 19.55 11.77
N ALA A 101 3.89 18.71 11.60
CA ALA A 101 4.49 18.00 12.73
C ALA A 101 5.10 18.96 13.76
N ARG A 102 5.80 20.01 13.32
CA ARG A 102 6.37 21.03 14.21
C ARG A 102 5.27 21.80 14.96
N GLU A 103 4.25 22.28 14.26
CA GLU A 103 3.13 23.02 14.86
C GLU A 103 2.39 22.19 15.91
N LEU A 104 2.14 20.91 15.64
CA LEU A 104 1.52 20.01 16.62
C LEU A 104 2.45 19.74 17.80
N THR A 105 3.74 19.49 17.58
CA THR A 105 4.73 19.28 18.64
C THR A 105 4.79 20.49 19.57
N ASP A 106 4.87 21.70 19.02
CA ASP A 106 4.94 22.93 19.78
C ASP A 106 3.66 23.18 20.59
N ALA A 107 2.51 22.96 19.99
CA ALA A 107 1.22 23.19 20.63
C ALA A 107 0.88 22.13 21.71
N LEU A 108 1.30 20.88 21.53
CA LEU A 108 1.05 19.79 22.48
C LEU A 108 2.11 19.71 23.57
N GLY A 109 3.32 20.28 23.35
CA GLY A 109 4.45 20.17 24.27
C GLY A 109 5.05 18.76 24.37
N HIS A 110 4.77 17.92 23.41
CA HIS A 110 5.22 16.53 23.31
C HIS A 110 5.78 16.21 21.94
N PRO A 111 6.87 15.43 21.84
CA PRO A 111 7.38 15.00 20.56
C PRO A 111 6.38 14.05 19.87
N LEU A 112 6.25 14.16 18.55
CA LEU A 112 5.48 13.22 17.76
C LEU A 112 6.35 12.02 17.36
N LEU A 113 5.78 10.82 17.38
CA LEU A 113 6.35 9.61 16.77
C LEU A 113 5.55 9.32 15.50
N LEU A 114 6.18 9.44 14.34
CA LEU A 114 5.50 9.14 13.09
C LEU A 114 5.22 7.63 12.99
N CYS A 115 3.95 7.26 12.93
CA CYS A 115 3.47 5.91 12.62
C CYS A 115 2.95 5.93 11.18
N ASP A 116 3.85 5.75 10.21
CA ASP A 116 3.49 5.80 8.80
C ASP A 116 2.70 4.55 8.40
N ASN A 117 1.43 4.71 8.03
CA ASN A 117 0.58 3.64 7.54
C ASN A 117 0.92 3.25 6.09
N TRP A 118 2.21 2.96 5.86
CA TRP A 118 2.76 2.44 4.63
C TRP A 118 3.78 1.35 4.97
N PRO A 119 3.80 0.22 4.28
CA PRO A 119 2.96 -0.22 3.16
C PRO A 119 1.74 -1.06 3.57
N VAL A 120 1.12 -0.80 4.72
CA VAL A 120 -0.01 -1.62 5.22
C VAL A 120 -1.08 -1.85 4.14
N ASN A 121 -1.60 -3.07 4.08
CA ASN A 121 -2.65 -3.49 3.16
C ASN A 121 -3.78 -4.20 3.89
N ASP A 122 -4.35 -3.55 4.88
CA ASP A 122 -5.51 -4.04 5.62
C ASP A 122 -6.80 -3.30 5.25
N LEU A 123 -7.91 -3.67 5.87
CA LEU A 123 -9.23 -3.03 5.73
C LEU A 123 -9.57 -2.71 4.26
N GLY A 124 -9.72 -1.43 3.91
CA GLY A 124 -10.07 -0.97 2.57
C GLY A 124 -8.97 -1.23 1.52
N CYS A 125 -7.75 -1.50 1.94
CA CYS A 125 -6.59 -1.79 1.09
C CYS A 125 -6.23 -3.27 1.03
N ALA A 126 -6.98 -4.16 1.68
CA ALA A 126 -6.64 -5.59 1.82
C ALA A 126 -6.47 -6.34 0.48
N SER A 127 -7.07 -5.83 -0.60
CA SER A 127 -6.89 -6.38 -1.95
C SER A 127 -5.69 -5.80 -2.72
N GLN A 128 -4.94 -4.87 -2.13
CA GLN A 128 -3.81 -4.21 -2.77
C GLN A 128 -2.50 -4.80 -2.27
N LEU A 129 -1.50 -4.81 -3.15
CA LEU A 129 -0.14 -5.19 -2.82
C LEU A 129 0.76 -3.98 -3.12
N HIS A 130 1.41 -3.46 -2.08
CA HIS A 130 2.21 -2.25 -2.18
C HIS A 130 3.70 -2.58 -2.38
N LEU A 131 4.08 -2.81 -3.63
CA LEU A 131 5.47 -3.12 -4.04
C LEU A 131 6.13 -1.96 -4.81
N GLY A 132 5.49 -0.79 -4.84
CA GLY A 132 6.02 0.40 -5.51
C GLY A 132 7.10 1.13 -4.71
N PRO A 133 7.59 2.27 -5.24
CA PRO A 133 8.49 3.15 -4.52
C PRO A 133 7.88 3.63 -3.19
N ALA A 134 8.73 3.91 -2.21
CA ALA A 134 8.28 4.54 -0.98
C ALA A 134 7.57 5.88 -1.29
N PRO A 135 6.48 6.24 -0.58
CA PRO A 135 5.82 7.52 -0.77
C PRO A 135 6.78 8.67 -0.49
N ALA A 136 6.62 9.77 -1.24
CA ALA A 136 7.39 10.98 -0.96
C ALA A 136 7.00 11.55 0.41
N ARG A 137 7.97 11.70 1.29
CA ARG A 137 7.82 12.39 2.57
C ARG A 137 8.60 13.70 2.52
N ASP A 138 8.13 14.71 3.26
CA ASP A 138 8.84 15.96 3.38
C ASP A 138 10.28 15.71 3.88
N PRO A 139 11.33 16.19 3.20
CA PRO A 139 12.72 15.97 3.59
C PRO A 139 13.02 16.39 5.04
N ASP A 140 12.37 17.44 5.51
CA ASP A 140 12.54 17.98 6.86
C ASP A 140 11.77 17.22 7.95
N LEU A 141 10.96 16.23 7.56
CA LEU A 141 10.10 15.50 8.50
C LEU A 141 10.90 14.77 9.57
N ARG A 142 12.08 14.26 9.20
CA ARG A 142 12.98 13.56 10.12
C ARG A 142 13.39 14.44 11.32
N ASP A 143 13.57 15.73 11.10
CA ASP A 143 13.95 16.69 12.14
C ASP A 143 12.74 17.22 12.93
N ALA A 144 11.52 16.94 12.46
CA ALA A 144 10.28 17.40 13.06
C ALA A 144 9.61 16.38 13.98
N VAL A 145 10.07 15.10 13.96
CA VAL A 145 9.50 14.00 14.75
C VAL A 145 10.55 13.25 15.54
N ALA A 146 10.17 12.55 16.59
CA ALA A 146 11.08 11.76 17.44
C ALA A 146 11.61 10.50 16.76
N GLY A 147 10.96 10.04 15.70
CA GLY A 147 11.31 8.85 14.95
C GLY A 147 10.17 8.40 14.05
N ILE A 148 10.38 7.28 13.37
CA ILE A 148 9.39 6.68 12.48
C ILE A 148 9.20 5.19 12.79
N GLY A 149 7.95 4.73 12.70
CA GLY A 149 7.56 3.34 12.61
C GLY A 149 6.72 3.14 11.35
N PHE A 150 7.06 2.13 10.55
CA PHE A 150 6.26 1.76 9.39
C PHE A 150 5.25 0.68 9.76
N ASN A 151 3.99 0.86 9.35
CA ASN A 151 2.98 -0.19 9.44
C ASN A 151 3.09 -1.08 8.20
N ALA A 152 3.62 -2.29 8.39
CA ALA A 152 3.89 -3.23 7.30
C ALA A 152 2.62 -3.97 6.84
N MET A 153 2.65 -4.54 5.63
CA MET A 153 1.65 -5.51 5.20
C MET A 153 1.68 -6.75 6.11
N GLY A 154 0.54 -7.45 6.25
CA GLY A 154 0.47 -8.76 6.87
C GLY A 154 1.24 -9.87 6.14
N LEU A 155 2.19 -9.50 5.28
CA LEU A 155 3.01 -10.30 4.37
C LEU A 155 4.49 -10.00 4.68
N PRO A 156 5.12 -10.70 5.64
CA PRO A 156 6.44 -10.35 6.15
C PRO A 156 7.55 -10.31 5.08
N LEU A 157 7.54 -11.25 4.12
CA LEU A 157 8.57 -11.32 3.09
C LEU A 157 8.35 -10.25 2.01
N ALA A 158 7.12 -10.04 1.57
CA ALA A 158 6.77 -8.99 0.61
C ALA A 158 7.04 -7.59 1.18
N SER A 159 6.80 -7.38 2.48
CA SER A 159 7.06 -6.12 3.17
C SER A 159 8.54 -5.74 3.23
N ARG A 160 9.48 -6.70 3.14
CA ARG A 160 10.92 -6.42 3.25
C ARG A 160 11.39 -5.39 2.24
N SER A 161 11.03 -5.56 0.97
CA SER A 161 11.40 -4.61 -0.09
C SER A 161 10.82 -3.23 0.15
N ALA A 162 9.56 -3.15 0.55
CA ALA A 162 8.92 -1.88 0.87
C ALA A 162 9.58 -1.20 2.08
N LEU A 163 9.80 -1.93 3.17
CA LEU A 163 10.45 -1.38 4.38
C LEU A 163 11.90 -0.93 4.10
N GLU A 164 12.64 -1.67 3.26
CA GLU A 164 13.97 -1.24 2.82
C GLU A 164 13.89 0.11 2.10
N LEU A 165 12.95 0.27 1.16
CA LEU A 165 12.73 1.52 0.44
C LEU A 165 12.32 2.67 1.37
N GLY A 166 11.42 2.40 2.32
CA GLY A 166 11.03 3.39 3.33
C GLY A 166 12.20 3.86 4.17
N LEU A 167 13.04 2.94 4.64
CA LEU A 167 14.24 3.25 5.42
C LEU A 167 15.30 3.97 4.58
N ARG A 168 15.51 3.60 3.33
CA ARG A 168 16.43 4.31 2.41
C ARG A 168 15.97 5.75 2.24
N HIS A 169 14.71 5.97 1.88
CA HIS A 169 14.15 7.31 1.71
C HIS A 169 14.16 8.12 3.01
N TRP A 170 13.84 7.51 4.16
CA TRP A 170 13.92 8.17 5.47
C TRP A 170 15.34 8.64 5.81
N ASN A 171 16.36 7.86 5.48
CA ASN A 171 17.75 8.19 5.75
C ASN A 171 18.38 9.11 4.69
N ASN A 172 17.89 9.06 3.45
CA ASN A 172 18.35 9.86 2.33
C ASN A 172 17.17 10.35 1.49
N PRO A 173 16.47 11.41 1.92
CA PRO A 173 15.27 11.89 1.23
C PRO A 173 15.53 12.48 -0.16
N GLU A 174 16.79 12.83 -0.48
CA GLU A 174 17.22 13.31 -1.81
C GLU A 174 17.50 12.17 -2.80
N GLU A 175 17.46 10.91 -2.36
CA GLU A 175 17.67 9.76 -3.24
C GLU A 175 16.53 9.65 -4.26
N ASP A 176 16.88 9.34 -5.52
CA ASP A 176 15.87 9.05 -6.56
C ASP A 176 15.08 7.79 -6.18
N ARG A 177 13.82 7.97 -5.80
CA ARG A 177 12.93 6.90 -5.34
C ARG A 177 12.67 5.84 -6.41
N GLU A 178 12.60 6.26 -7.68
CA GLU A 178 12.41 5.34 -8.81
C GLU A 178 13.63 4.45 -9.02
N LEU A 179 14.82 5.06 -8.98
CA LEU A 179 16.07 4.32 -9.12
C LEU A 179 16.24 3.35 -7.94
N ALA A 180 16.05 3.81 -6.71
CA ALA A 180 16.12 2.99 -5.50
C ALA A 180 15.14 1.80 -5.58
N TRP A 181 13.91 2.06 -6.03
CA TRP A 181 12.90 1.02 -6.21
C TRP A 181 13.32 -0.04 -7.23
N ARG A 182 13.82 0.38 -8.40
CA ARG A 182 14.31 -0.55 -9.44
C ARG A 182 15.44 -1.42 -8.92
N GLU A 183 16.38 -0.86 -8.17
CA GLU A 183 17.49 -1.59 -7.57
C GLU A 183 17.01 -2.64 -6.56
N VAL A 184 16.14 -2.26 -5.62
CA VAL A 184 15.63 -3.17 -4.59
C VAL A 184 14.81 -4.30 -5.21
N VAL A 185 13.93 -3.98 -6.16
CA VAL A 185 13.10 -4.97 -6.85
C VAL A 185 13.94 -5.92 -7.71
N ALA A 186 14.95 -5.39 -8.41
CA ALA A 186 15.88 -6.23 -9.19
C ALA A 186 16.75 -7.14 -8.31
N GLY A 187 16.96 -6.76 -7.07
CA GLY A 187 17.69 -7.58 -6.08
C GLY A 187 16.92 -8.82 -5.60
N VAL A 188 15.63 -8.91 -5.89
CA VAL A 188 14.79 -10.06 -5.53
C VAL A 188 14.39 -10.81 -6.80
N PRO A 189 14.94 -12.01 -7.05
CA PRO A 189 14.62 -12.78 -8.25
C PRO A 189 13.10 -12.98 -8.42
N GLY A 190 12.58 -12.76 -9.62
CA GLY A 190 11.18 -12.94 -9.96
C GLY A 190 10.22 -11.86 -9.44
N LEU A 191 10.66 -10.87 -8.64
CA LEU A 191 9.76 -9.87 -8.07
C LEU A 191 9.37 -8.77 -9.06
N SER A 192 10.24 -8.43 -10.01
CA SER A 192 10.08 -7.26 -10.90
C SER A 192 8.75 -7.25 -11.65
N PRO A 193 8.28 -8.34 -12.30
CA PRO A 193 7.02 -8.30 -13.04
C PRO A 193 5.83 -7.93 -12.17
N ILE A 194 5.69 -8.58 -11.01
CA ILE A 194 4.57 -8.31 -10.10
C ILE A 194 4.71 -6.97 -9.39
N ALA A 195 5.93 -6.52 -9.07
CA ALA A 195 6.16 -5.23 -8.45
C ALA A 195 5.77 -4.07 -9.38
N ARG A 196 6.08 -4.15 -10.68
CA ARG A 196 5.62 -3.19 -11.69
C ARG A 196 4.10 -3.14 -11.81
N ALA A 197 3.48 -4.28 -11.62
CA ALA A 197 2.04 -4.43 -11.68
C ALA A 197 1.33 -3.95 -10.41
N CYS A 198 1.96 -4.07 -9.26
CA CYS A 198 1.41 -3.81 -7.92
C CYS A 198 2.10 -2.61 -7.24
N ARG A 199 2.31 -1.53 -7.98
CA ARG A 199 3.03 -0.36 -7.49
C ARG A 199 2.12 0.69 -6.82
N SER A 200 0.84 0.39 -6.65
CA SER A 200 -0.17 1.34 -6.18
C SER A 200 0.06 1.82 -4.74
N TRP A 201 -0.13 3.12 -4.53
CA TRP A 201 -0.31 3.77 -3.25
C TRP A 201 -1.42 4.83 -3.38
N VAL A 202 -1.82 5.47 -2.27
CA VAL A 202 -2.97 6.40 -2.25
C VAL A 202 -2.83 7.61 -3.19
N ASP A 203 -1.63 8.11 -3.39
CA ASP A 203 -1.32 9.26 -4.26
C ASP A 203 -0.79 8.87 -5.65
N GLU A 204 -0.38 7.64 -5.82
CA GLU A 204 0.13 7.10 -7.08
C GLU A 204 -0.56 5.76 -7.41
N PRO A 205 -1.87 5.75 -7.64
CA PRO A 205 -2.57 4.50 -7.93
C PRO A 205 -2.29 4.05 -9.37
N GLY A 206 -1.80 2.85 -9.53
CA GLY A 206 -1.69 2.24 -10.85
C GLY A 206 -0.40 1.48 -11.11
N PRO A 207 -0.28 0.90 -12.30
CA PRO A 207 0.93 0.24 -12.76
C PRO A 207 2.02 1.25 -13.10
N ASP A 208 3.24 0.73 -13.23
CA ASP A 208 4.40 1.50 -13.69
C ASP A 208 4.12 2.23 -15.00
N SER A 209 4.41 3.54 -15.05
CA SER A 209 4.19 4.38 -16.22
C SER A 209 5.01 3.92 -17.44
N GLU A 210 6.20 3.34 -17.20
CA GLU A 210 7.01 2.75 -18.28
C GLU A 210 6.29 1.54 -18.87
N LEU A 211 5.72 0.66 -18.05
CA LEU A 211 4.92 -0.47 -18.50
C LEU A 211 3.74 -0.01 -19.36
N LEU A 212 3.05 1.04 -18.96
CA LEU A 212 1.97 1.65 -19.73
C LEU A 212 2.45 2.18 -21.09
N SER A 213 3.66 2.72 -21.15
CA SER A 213 4.25 3.24 -22.39
C SER A 213 4.53 2.17 -23.44
N TRP A 214 4.64 0.90 -23.04
CA TRP A 214 4.89 -0.21 -23.96
C TRP A 214 3.63 -0.72 -24.67
N VAL A 215 2.43 -0.32 -24.21
CA VAL A 215 1.16 -0.83 -24.77
C VAL A 215 0.98 -0.43 -26.25
N ALA A 216 1.17 0.84 -26.58
CA ALA A 216 1.00 1.33 -27.95
C ALA A 216 2.06 0.75 -28.91
N PRO A 217 3.37 0.76 -28.59
CA PRO A 217 4.38 0.07 -29.40
C PRO A 217 4.13 -1.43 -29.57
N ALA A 218 3.61 -2.09 -28.55
CA ALA A 218 3.28 -3.52 -28.61
C ALA A 218 2.27 -3.85 -29.72
N LEU A 219 1.37 -2.95 -30.07
CA LEU A 219 0.40 -3.15 -31.16
C LEU A 219 1.05 -3.11 -32.54
N THR A 220 2.22 -2.50 -32.68
CA THR A 220 2.95 -2.33 -33.95
C THR A 220 4.18 -3.22 -34.04
N GLY A 221 4.31 -4.21 -33.16
CA GLY A 221 5.36 -5.24 -33.24
C GLY A 221 6.52 -5.09 -32.26
N ASP A 222 6.44 -4.19 -31.29
CA ASP A 222 7.40 -4.14 -30.17
C ASP A 222 7.07 -5.24 -29.15
N ASP A 223 8.03 -6.10 -28.83
CA ASP A 223 7.82 -7.27 -27.98
C ASP A 223 8.09 -7.04 -26.50
N ARG A 224 8.58 -5.86 -26.09
CA ARG A 224 8.93 -5.58 -24.68
C ARG A 224 7.80 -5.87 -23.70
N LEU A 225 6.55 -5.53 -24.06
CA LEU A 225 5.40 -5.82 -23.21
C LEU A 225 5.11 -7.33 -23.17
N LEU A 226 5.16 -8.01 -24.31
CA LEU A 226 4.97 -9.46 -24.38
C LEU A 226 6.06 -10.20 -23.58
N ASP A 227 7.32 -9.83 -23.78
CA ASP A 227 8.44 -10.41 -23.03
C ASP A 227 8.26 -10.23 -21.52
N HIS A 228 7.75 -9.07 -21.10
CA HIS A 228 7.45 -8.80 -19.69
C HIS A 228 6.28 -9.65 -19.17
N LEU A 229 5.22 -9.84 -19.97
CA LEU A 229 4.06 -10.66 -19.58
C LEU A 229 4.40 -12.15 -19.58
N ASP A 230 5.24 -12.59 -20.51
CA ASP A 230 5.72 -13.97 -20.61
C ASP A 230 6.83 -14.29 -19.58
N ALA A 231 7.47 -13.28 -19.00
CA ALA A 231 8.46 -13.45 -17.93
C ALA A 231 7.78 -14.06 -16.70
N GLY A 232 7.95 -15.36 -16.50
CA GLY A 232 7.40 -16.09 -15.37
C GLY A 232 8.02 -15.60 -14.06
N CYS A 233 7.24 -14.91 -13.21
CA CYS A 233 7.74 -14.47 -11.90
C CYS A 233 7.76 -15.58 -10.86
N ARG A 234 6.74 -16.45 -10.85
CA ARG A 234 6.56 -17.49 -9.84
C ARG A 234 7.74 -18.47 -9.72
N SER A 235 8.32 -18.90 -10.84
CA SER A 235 9.41 -19.88 -10.86
C SER A 235 10.75 -19.34 -10.33
N GLU A 236 10.92 -18.02 -10.32
CA GLU A 236 12.13 -17.36 -9.85
C GLU A 236 12.02 -16.89 -8.39
N LEU A 237 10.79 -16.73 -7.87
CA LEU A 237 10.56 -16.36 -6.47
C LEU A 237 10.95 -17.52 -5.54
N SER A 238 11.39 -17.20 -4.31
CA SER A 238 11.49 -18.23 -3.28
C SER A 238 10.11 -18.85 -3.00
N PRO A 239 10.04 -20.12 -2.63
CA PRO A 239 8.76 -20.77 -2.34
C PRO A 239 7.94 -20.04 -1.27
N GLU A 240 8.59 -19.50 -0.26
CA GLU A 240 7.95 -18.78 0.84
C GLU A 240 7.36 -17.45 0.35
N LEU A 241 8.10 -16.67 -0.45
CA LEU A 241 7.61 -15.42 -1.01
C LEU A 241 6.50 -15.67 -2.02
N ALA A 242 6.62 -16.71 -2.86
CA ALA A 242 5.58 -17.11 -3.79
C ALA A 242 4.28 -17.48 -3.05
N ALA A 243 4.38 -18.16 -1.91
CA ALA A 243 3.22 -18.50 -1.08
C ALA A 243 2.55 -17.26 -0.47
N GLU A 244 3.32 -16.26 -0.01
CA GLU A 244 2.74 -14.99 0.45
C GLU A 244 2.03 -14.22 -0.66
N LEU A 245 2.60 -14.23 -1.86
CA LEU A 245 2.09 -13.49 -3.01
C LEU A 245 1.03 -14.26 -3.82
N GLU A 246 0.70 -15.49 -3.43
CA GLU A 246 -0.15 -16.39 -4.22
C GLU A 246 -1.42 -15.75 -4.79
N PRO A 247 -2.24 -14.99 -4.04
CA PRO A 247 -3.46 -14.41 -4.59
C PRO A 247 -3.21 -13.41 -5.71
N TRP A 248 -2.14 -12.62 -5.58
CA TRP A 248 -1.76 -11.62 -6.59
C TRP A 248 -1.05 -12.26 -7.79
N LEU A 249 -0.22 -13.28 -7.55
CA LEU A 249 0.43 -14.04 -8.61
C LEU A 249 -0.59 -14.74 -9.50
N ALA A 250 -1.57 -15.42 -8.91
CA ALA A 250 -2.63 -16.07 -9.67
C ALA A 250 -3.45 -15.07 -10.50
N SER A 251 -3.76 -13.92 -9.93
CA SER A 251 -4.44 -12.85 -10.64
C SER A 251 -3.58 -12.28 -11.78
N TRP A 252 -2.29 -12.03 -11.50
CA TRP A 252 -1.35 -11.50 -12.49
C TRP A 252 -1.16 -12.47 -13.66
N GLU A 253 -0.93 -13.75 -13.40
CA GLU A 253 -0.76 -14.79 -14.43
C GLU A 253 -1.99 -14.89 -15.34
N ALA A 254 -3.20 -14.87 -14.75
CA ALA A 254 -4.43 -14.91 -15.52
C ALA A 254 -4.60 -13.66 -16.40
N GLU A 255 -4.28 -12.49 -15.88
CA GLU A 255 -4.38 -11.24 -16.60
C GLU A 255 -3.29 -11.07 -17.66
N ALA A 256 -2.05 -11.48 -17.37
CA ALA A 256 -0.95 -11.51 -18.33
C ALA A 256 -1.28 -12.41 -19.53
N TRP A 257 -1.84 -13.58 -19.27
CA TRP A 257 -2.30 -14.46 -20.34
C TRP A 257 -3.36 -13.79 -21.25
N VAL A 258 -4.37 -13.14 -20.65
CA VAL A 258 -5.41 -12.44 -21.43
C VAL A 258 -4.80 -11.30 -22.23
N MET A 259 -3.89 -10.50 -21.65
CA MET A 259 -3.24 -9.40 -22.35
C MET A 259 -2.39 -9.90 -23.52
N THR A 260 -1.61 -10.96 -23.31
CA THR A 260 -0.81 -11.61 -24.36
C THR A 260 -1.71 -12.08 -25.51
N TRP A 261 -2.81 -12.76 -25.15
CA TRP A 261 -3.78 -13.24 -26.13
C TRP A 261 -4.39 -12.08 -26.96
N VAL A 262 -4.79 -11.01 -26.29
CA VAL A 262 -5.36 -9.80 -26.93
C VAL A 262 -4.33 -9.15 -27.84
N LEU A 263 -3.11 -8.92 -27.39
CA LEU A 263 -2.05 -8.27 -28.17
C LEU A 263 -1.71 -9.07 -29.42
N ARG A 264 -1.55 -10.39 -29.31
CA ARG A 264 -1.27 -11.27 -30.45
C ARG A 264 -2.41 -11.28 -31.46
N THR A 265 -3.66 -11.36 -30.99
CA THR A 265 -4.84 -11.25 -31.84
C THR A 265 -4.87 -9.93 -32.60
N LEU A 266 -4.56 -8.82 -31.93
CA LEU A 266 -4.53 -7.49 -32.53
C LEU A 266 -3.43 -7.32 -33.58
N ARG A 267 -2.33 -8.06 -33.46
CA ARG A 267 -1.25 -8.15 -34.44
C ARG A 267 -1.60 -9.07 -35.63
N GLY A 268 -2.78 -9.71 -35.65
CA GLY A 268 -3.19 -10.68 -36.66
C GLY A 268 -2.56 -12.05 -36.48
N GLU A 269 -1.98 -12.33 -35.31
CA GLU A 269 -1.49 -13.66 -34.96
C GLU A 269 -2.65 -14.53 -34.48
N THR A 270 -2.50 -15.86 -34.60
CA THR A 270 -3.47 -16.83 -34.02
C THR A 270 -2.91 -17.35 -32.70
N PRO A 271 -3.28 -16.79 -31.56
CA PRO A 271 -2.77 -17.25 -30.27
C PRO A 271 -3.31 -18.64 -29.92
N GLU A 272 -2.49 -19.42 -29.22
CA GLU A 272 -2.92 -20.73 -28.71
C GLU A 272 -3.91 -20.55 -27.55
N GLY A 273 -4.94 -21.38 -27.52
CA GLY A 273 -5.94 -21.42 -26.46
C GLY A 273 -7.25 -20.72 -26.79
N ASP A 274 -8.29 -21.08 -26.05
CA ASP A 274 -9.63 -20.53 -26.20
C ASP A 274 -9.91 -19.56 -25.05
N LEU A 275 -10.39 -18.37 -25.37
CA LEU A 275 -10.85 -17.36 -24.41
C LEU A 275 -11.96 -17.89 -23.46
N GLN A 276 -12.53 -19.06 -23.72
CA GLN A 276 -13.46 -19.74 -22.81
C GLN A 276 -12.83 -20.19 -21.48
N LEU A 277 -11.51 -20.34 -21.39
CA LEU A 277 -10.81 -20.48 -20.11
C LEU A 277 -10.97 -19.25 -19.20
N SER A 278 -11.48 -18.19 -19.74
CA SER A 278 -11.79 -16.94 -19.03
C SER A 278 -12.98 -17.01 -18.07
N SER A 279 -13.78 -18.10 -18.03
CA SER A 279 -14.87 -18.21 -17.05
C SER A 279 -14.36 -18.22 -15.62
N ASP A 280 -13.21 -18.82 -15.36
CA ASP A 280 -12.55 -18.79 -14.06
C ASP A 280 -11.94 -17.42 -13.78
N TRP A 281 -11.38 -16.76 -14.78
CA TRP A 281 -10.89 -15.41 -14.69
C TRP A 281 -12.03 -14.39 -14.52
N LEU A 282 -13.14 -14.49 -15.26
CA LEU A 282 -14.37 -13.75 -15.03
C LEU A 282 -14.91 -14.01 -13.61
N GLY A 283 -14.83 -15.25 -13.13
CA GLY A 283 -15.20 -15.62 -11.77
C GLY A 283 -14.31 -14.95 -10.71
N LEU A 284 -13.03 -14.79 -10.98
CA LEU A 284 -12.08 -14.09 -10.09
C LEU A 284 -12.41 -12.60 -9.98
N HIS A 285 -12.75 -11.93 -11.08
CA HIS A 285 -13.03 -10.49 -11.11
C HIS A 285 -14.46 -10.12 -10.68
N HIS A 286 -15.40 -11.05 -10.71
CA HIS A 286 -16.78 -10.84 -10.24
C HIS A 286 -17.00 -11.20 -8.77
N ARG A 287 -16.02 -11.75 -8.07
CA ARG A 287 -16.13 -11.97 -6.63
C ARG A 287 -16.03 -10.62 -5.92
N PRO A 288 -17.02 -10.21 -5.12
CA PRO A 288 -16.97 -8.94 -4.40
C PRO A 288 -15.81 -8.95 -3.41
N ALA A 289 -15.03 -7.86 -3.37
CA ALA A 289 -14.13 -7.38 -2.32
C ALA A 289 -13.19 -8.36 -1.59
N GLN A 290 -13.39 -9.66 -1.69
CA GLN A 290 -12.57 -10.70 -1.05
C GLN A 290 -11.53 -11.31 -1.98
N VAL A 291 -11.51 -10.94 -3.24
CA VAL A 291 -10.46 -11.36 -4.16
C VAL A 291 -9.38 -10.32 -4.10
N PHE A 292 -8.23 -10.76 -3.70
CA PHE A 292 -6.96 -10.08 -3.79
C PHE A 292 -6.66 -9.79 -5.28
N GLY A 293 -7.47 -8.92 -5.88
CA GLY A 293 -7.25 -8.47 -7.25
C GLY A 293 -6.15 -7.44 -7.23
N THR A 294 -5.12 -7.66 -8.02
CA THR A 294 -4.27 -6.58 -8.45
C THR A 294 -5.18 -5.57 -9.14
N ARG A 295 -5.40 -4.40 -8.55
CA ARG A 295 -6.08 -3.28 -9.24
C ARG A 295 -5.11 -2.70 -10.27
N LEU A 296 -4.72 -3.52 -11.23
CA LEU A 296 -3.91 -3.08 -12.33
C LEU A 296 -4.82 -2.32 -13.28
N ALA A 297 -4.61 -0.99 -13.35
CA ALA A 297 -5.36 -0.18 -14.31
C ALA A 297 -5.18 -0.72 -15.73
N LEU A 298 -4.00 -1.27 -16.04
CA LEU A 298 -3.72 -1.96 -17.29
C LEU A 298 -4.62 -3.18 -17.46
N TYR A 299 -4.68 -4.07 -16.49
CA TYR A 299 -5.41 -5.32 -16.57
C TYR A 299 -6.92 -5.13 -16.43
N GLY A 300 -7.38 -4.23 -15.61
CA GLY A 300 -8.79 -3.84 -15.61
C GLY A 300 -9.25 -3.26 -16.96
N ARG A 301 -8.34 -2.71 -17.76
CA ARG A 301 -8.58 -2.27 -19.14
C ARG A 301 -8.55 -3.45 -20.11
N SER A 302 -7.62 -4.39 -19.95
CA SER A 302 -7.58 -5.65 -20.71
C SER A 302 -8.84 -6.45 -20.50
N PHE A 303 -9.33 -6.53 -19.25
CA PHE A 303 -10.60 -7.16 -18.92
C PHE A 303 -11.76 -6.51 -19.67
N ARG A 304 -11.87 -5.19 -19.66
CA ARG A 304 -12.92 -4.50 -20.40
C ARG A 304 -12.79 -4.69 -21.91
N LEU A 305 -11.57 -4.79 -22.40
CA LEU A 305 -11.29 -5.05 -23.79
C LEU A 305 -11.62 -6.51 -24.15
N ALA A 306 -11.15 -7.46 -23.35
CA ALA A 306 -11.46 -8.89 -23.51
C ALA A 306 -12.96 -9.15 -23.38
N HIS A 307 -13.64 -8.51 -22.41
CA HIS A 307 -15.09 -8.62 -22.27
C HIS A 307 -15.87 -8.05 -23.45
N ARG A 308 -15.33 -7.05 -24.15
CA ARG A 308 -15.92 -6.52 -25.40
C ARG A 308 -15.61 -7.39 -26.61
N LEU A 309 -14.51 -8.15 -26.56
CA LEU A 309 -14.10 -9.10 -27.60
C LEU A 309 -14.75 -10.49 -27.42
N LEU A 310 -15.21 -10.80 -26.20
CA LEU A 310 -15.93 -12.03 -25.92
C LEU A 310 -17.29 -12.00 -26.63
N PRO A 311 -17.69 -13.10 -27.29
CA PRO A 311 -19.01 -13.21 -27.87
C PRO A 311 -20.06 -13.06 -26.77
N HIS A 312 -21.08 -12.27 -27.03
CA HIS A 312 -22.32 -12.31 -26.25
C HIS A 312 -22.78 -13.77 -26.21
N PRO A 313 -23.41 -14.26 -25.12
CA PRO A 313 -23.82 -15.66 -25.00
C PRO A 313 -24.68 -16.21 -26.14
N GLU A 314 -25.08 -15.37 -27.07
CA GLU A 314 -25.93 -15.72 -28.21
C GLU A 314 -25.18 -15.89 -29.56
N GLY A 315 -23.85 -15.82 -29.62
CA GLY A 315 -23.16 -16.08 -30.89
C GLY A 315 -21.75 -15.51 -31.01
N ILE A 316 -20.90 -16.27 -31.62
CA ILE A 316 -19.56 -15.87 -32.04
C ILE A 316 -19.70 -14.83 -33.15
N VAL A 317 -19.39 -13.56 -32.86
CA VAL A 317 -19.27 -12.54 -33.91
C VAL A 317 -17.94 -12.80 -34.64
N ARG A 318 -17.96 -13.64 -35.64
CA ARG A 318 -16.93 -13.67 -36.67
C ARG A 318 -17.19 -12.54 -37.66
N GLY A 319 -16.55 -11.40 -37.43
CA GLY A 319 -16.61 -10.29 -38.37
C GLY A 319 -15.42 -9.38 -38.17
N GLU A 320 -14.46 -9.49 -39.08
CA GLU A 320 -13.18 -8.75 -39.07
C GLU A 320 -13.35 -7.23 -38.92
N ASN A 321 -14.45 -6.65 -39.38
CA ASN A 321 -14.64 -5.21 -39.39
C ASN A 321 -15.16 -4.58 -38.09
N LEU A 322 -15.91 -5.32 -37.25
CA LEU A 322 -16.45 -4.78 -36.00
C LEU A 322 -15.42 -4.90 -34.87
N THR A 323 -14.65 -5.95 -34.89
CA THR A 323 -13.56 -6.22 -33.95
C THR A 323 -12.47 -5.15 -34.12
N ASP A 324 -12.02 -4.85 -35.34
CA ASP A 324 -11.04 -3.81 -35.63
C ASP A 324 -11.51 -2.42 -35.21
N LEU A 325 -12.79 -2.08 -35.42
CA LEU A 325 -13.35 -0.78 -35.07
C LEU A 325 -13.47 -0.59 -33.56
N LEU A 326 -13.97 -1.60 -32.85
CA LEU A 326 -14.11 -1.58 -31.40
C LEU A 326 -12.75 -1.58 -30.68
N ILE A 327 -11.77 -2.26 -31.27
CA ILE A 327 -10.40 -2.30 -30.77
C ILE A 327 -9.73 -0.94 -30.98
N ARG A 328 -9.81 -0.34 -32.17
CA ARG A 328 -9.28 0.99 -32.44
C ARG A 328 -9.91 2.04 -31.54
N GLN A 329 -11.23 2.09 -31.42
CA GLN A 329 -11.92 3.04 -30.56
C GLN A 329 -11.60 2.83 -29.06
N SER A 330 -11.37 1.59 -28.64
CA SER A 330 -10.98 1.30 -27.26
C SER A 330 -9.52 1.65 -26.97
N LEU A 331 -8.66 1.50 -27.97
CA LEU A 331 -7.24 1.88 -27.90
C LEU A 331 -7.04 3.39 -28.00
N GLU A 332 -7.77 4.07 -28.87
CA GLU A 332 -7.78 5.54 -28.92
C GLU A 332 -8.29 6.13 -27.62
N GLY A 333 -9.31 5.54 -26.99
CA GLY A 333 -9.78 5.91 -25.65
C GLY A 333 -8.80 5.56 -24.53
N LEU A 334 -7.90 4.59 -24.72
CA LEU A 334 -6.83 4.23 -23.79
C LEU A 334 -5.62 5.17 -23.91
N LEU A 335 -5.30 5.60 -25.14
CA LEU A 335 -4.21 6.53 -25.43
C LEU A 335 -4.55 7.96 -24.99
N THR A 336 -5.79 8.40 -25.17
CA THR A 336 -6.27 9.73 -24.72
C THR A 336 -6.44 9.88 -23.23
N GLN A 337 -6.43 8.80 -22.45
CA GLN A 337 -6.46 8.84 -20.98
C GLN A 337 -5.07 8.65 -20.36
N ALA A 338 -4.06 8.43 -21.17
CA ALA A 338 -2.66 8.32 -20.75
C ALA A 338 -1.86 9.61 -20.99
N GLU A 339 -2.47 10.61 -21.66
CA GLU A 339 -2.03 12.01 -21.70
C GLU A 339 -2.69 12.82 -20.58
#